data_5f8c75111ee22839fae0495c947de98c
#
_entry.id   5f8c75111ee22839fae0495c947de98c
#
_cell.length_a   1.000
_cell.length_b   1.000
_cell.length_c   1.000
_cell.angle_alpha   90.00
_cell.angle_beta   90.00
_cell.angle_gamma   90.00
#
_symmetry.space_group_name_H-M   'P 1'
#
loop_
_entity.id
_entity.type
_entity.pdbx_description
1 polymer ?
#
loop_
_entity_poly.entity_id
_entity_poly.type
_entity_poly.pdbx_seq_one_letter_code
_entity_poly.pdbx_strand_id
1 'polypeptide(L)'
;MGLEKISRIWIPLIGILFCVVDGKSENNFVFEAEKIVSAGIEMPYRVAHTNGLGNPALVIYLHGGSSKGNDNDTQMKEAGIDSIANYLALKKLNAVHLVPQCPSDKSWGGPMLGVLKALIDRHVLSESLDNTDIYIFGGSMGGTGTWSMLSAYPRLFTAAMPVAGNPSKCDADNVATTPVYTVMGTSDRIMSVETASGFIDELNARGAITRLDIEEGWTHEVTCIQSYTTKRLDWIFGHNRNSSGIENPVAEDNIVKSIQYVSLDGRQLSESPCKGFYIERLIYNDGTVASFKIFK
;
A
#
# COMPACT_ATOMS: atom_id res chain seq x y z
N MET A 1 61.56 28.53 -58.98
CA MET A 1 60.20 28.05 -59.17
C MET A 1 59.92 26.94 -58.15
N GLY A 2 59.58 27.32 -56.96
CA GLY A 2 59.42 26.45 -55.82
C GLY A 2 57.90 26.08 -55.57
N LEU A 3 57.63 24.80 -55.45
CA LEU A 3 56.35 24.29 -55.06
C LEU A 3 56.33 24.09 -53.57
N GLU A 4 55.56 24.91 -52.88
CA GLU A 4 55.33 24.78 -51.43
C GLU A 4 54.50 23.54 -51.17
N LYS A 5 55.00 22.69 -50.27
CA LYS A 5 54.29 21.52 -49.70
C LYS A 5 53.34 22.00 -48.61
N ILE A 6 52.03 21.92 -48.83
CA ILE A 6 50.99 22.09 -47.80
C ILE A 6 50.94 20.80 -46.98
N SER A 7 51.39 20.83 -45.74
CA SER A 7 51.24 19.72 -44.81
C SER A 7 49.83 19.70 -44.24
N ARG A 8 49.08 18.63 -44.51
CA ARG A 8 47.79 18.38 -43.91
C ARG A 8 47.99 17.88 -42.50
N ILE A 9 47.56 18.70 -41.53
CA ILE A 9 47.45 18.31 -40.14
C ILE A 9 46.22 17.44 -39.99
N TRP A 10 46.41 16.17 -39.67
CA TRP A 10 45.35 15.28 -39.25
C TRP A 10 45.02 15.54 -37.78
N ILE A 11 43.81 16.03 -37.45
CA ILE A 11 43.28 16.09 -36.09
C ILE A 11 42.54 14.78 -35.88
N PRO A 12 42.92 13.95 -34.92
CA PRO A 12 42.13 12.77 -34.59
C PRO A 12 40.85 13.20 -33.91
N LEU A 13 39.72 12.83 -34.52
CA LEU A 13 38.38 12.95 -33.93
C LEU A 13 38.32 11.98 -32.74
N ILE A 14 38.48 12.50 -31.52
CA ILE A 14 38.23 11.74 -30.30
C ILE A 14 36.73 11.57 -30.21
N GLY A 15 36.24 10.41 -30.64
CA GLY A 15 34.89 10.00 -30.41
C GLY A 15 34.64 9.84 -28.91
N ILE A 16 33.93 10.79 -28.30
CA ILE A 16 33.40 10.62 -26.94
C ILE A 16 32.29 9.59 -27.08
N LEU A 17 32.65 8.36 -26.70
CA LEU A 17 31.68 7.27 -26.50
C LEU A 17 30.83 7.65 -25.26
N PHE A 18 29.68 8.24 -25.47
CA PHE A 18 28.65 8.32 -24.43
C PHE A 18 28.23 6.87 -24.11
N CYS A 19 28.81 6.28 -23.08
CA CYS A 19 28.16 5.17 -22.40
C CYS A 19 26.86 5.72 -21.82
N VAL A 20 25.76 5.49 -22.52
CA VAL A 20 24.44 5.51 -21.90
C VAL A 20 24.45 4.35 -20.93
N VAL A 21 24.77 4.62 -19.68
CA VAL A 21 24.47 3.71 -18.59
C VAL A 21 22.95 3.71 -18.49
N ASP A 22 22.30 2.71 -19.05
CA ASP A 22 20.94 2.38 -18.73
C ASP A 22 20.92 2.08 -17.22
N GLY A 23 20.72 3.13 -16.45
CA GLY A 23 20.49 3.06 -15.01
C GLY A 23 19.08 2.53 -14.74
N LYS A 24 18.79 1.30 -15.13
CA LYS A 24 17.82 0.50 -14.40
C LYS A 24 18.43 0.29 -13.03
N SER A 25 18.05 1.11 -12.07
CA SER A 25 18.19 0.78 -10.67
C SER A 25 17.41 -0.52 -10.47
N GLU A 26 18.11 -1.65 -10.50
CA GLU A 26 17.58 -2.93 -10.02
C GLU A 26 17.41 -2.78 -8.50
N ASN A 27 16.35 -2.07 -8.09
CA ASN A 27 15.85 -2.16 -6.73
C ASN A 27 15.17 -3.52 -6.64
N ASN A 28 15.96 -4.54 -6.34
CA ASN A 28 15.47 -5.90 -6.12
C ASN A 28 14.70 -5.96 -4.80
N PHE A 29 13.47 -5.39 -4.78
CA PHE A 29 12.52 -5.73 -3.75
C PHE A 29 12.13 -7.20 -3.93
N VAL A 30 12.57 -8.04 -3.01
CA VAL A 30 12.14 -9.44 -2.97
C VAL A 30 10.82 -9.48 -2.23
N PHE A 31 9.75 -9.70 -2.97
CA PHE A 31 8.43 -9.94 -2.41
C PHE A 31 8.26 -11.43 -2.08
N GLU A 32 8.25 -11.76 -0.81
CA GLU A 32 7.98 -13.11 -0.32
C GLU A 32 6.47 -13.41 -0.41
N ALA A 33 6.14 -14.66 -0.74
CA ALA A 33 4.77 -15.13 -0.85
C ALA A 33 4.29 -15.69 0.49
N GLU A 34 3.24 -15.11 1.05
CA GLU A 34 2.61 -15.55 2.28
C GLU A 34 1.09 -15.68 2.12
N LYS A 35 0.42 -16.15 3.17
CA LYS A 35 -1.03 -16.18 3.26
C LYS A 35 -1.51 -16.02 4.69
N ILE A 36 -2.71 -15.48 4.82
CA ILE A 36 -3.40 -15.33 6.09
C ILE A 36 -4.77 -16.02 6.00
N VAL A 37 -5.20 -16.62 7.09
CA VAL A 37 -6.59 -17.12 7.23
C VAL A 37 -7.24 -16.40 8.39
N SER A 38 -8.28 -15.63 8.11
CA SER A 38 -9.06 -14.91 9.13
C SER A 38 -10.53 -15.08 8.86
N ALA A 39 -11.30 -15.37 9.90
CA ALA A 39 -12.75 -15.61 9.82
C ALA A 39 -13.15 -16.65 8.73
N GLY A 40 -12.33 -17.68 8.53
CA GLY A 40 -12.55 -18.74 7.55
C GLY A 40 -12.21 -18.33 6.09
N ILE A 41 -11.69 -17.12 5.85
CA ILE A 41 -11.25 -16.64 4.55
C ILE A 41 -9.74 -16.76 4.47
N GLU A 42 -9.23 -17.51 3.49
CA GLU A 42 -7.82 -17.51 3.13
C GLU A 42 -7.56 -16.35 2.15
N MET A 43 -6.55 -15.55 2.44
CA MET A 43 -6.11 -14.43 1.58
C MET A 43 -4.60 -14.54 1.36
N PRO A 44 -4.15 -14.82 0.11
CA PRO A 44 -2.75 -14.73 -0.24
C PRO A 44 -2.26 -13.28 -0.19
N TYR A 45 -0.98 -13.07 0.10
CA TYR A 45 -0.35 -11.75 0.01
C TYR A 45 1.14 -11.86 -0.26
N ARG A 46 1.69 -10.78 -0.78
CA ARG A 46 3.14 -10.60 -0.90
C ARG A 46 3.62 -9.59 0.12
N VAL A 47 4.80 -9.82 0.66
CA VAL A 47 5.45 -8.92 1.61
C VAL A 47 6.89 -8.66 1.19
N ALA A 48 7.31 -7.40 1.24
CA ALA A 48 8.70 -7.00 1.04
C ALA A 48 9.13 -6.06 2.15
N HIS A 49 10.40 -6.18 2.56
CA HIS A 49 11.03 -5.32 3.56
C HIS A 49 12.06 -4.42 2.89
N THR A 50 12.05 -3.15 3.24
CA THR A 50 13.09 -2.22 2.84
C THR A 50 14.02 -1.96 4.02
N ASN A 51 15.32 -1.92 3.77
CA ASN A 51 16.32 -1.57 4.77
C ASN A 51 16.61 -0.06 4.69
N GLY A 52 15.63 0.76 5.03
CA GLY A 52 15.72 2.22 4.99
C GLY A 52 16.17 2.84 6.31
N LEU A 53 16.04 4.18 6.39
CA LEU A 53 16.30 4.95 7.59
C LEU A 53 15.00 5.18 8.37
N GLY A 54 15.11 5.27 9.70
CA GLY A 54 13.98 5.56 10.58
C GLY A 54 13.19 4.32 11.01
N ASN A 55 12.08 4.56 11.72
CA ASN A 55 11.16 3.51 12.11
C ASN A 55 10.46 2.96 10.86
N PRO A 56 10.28 1.65 10.74
CA PRO A 56 9.63 1.08 9.58
C PRO A 56 8.16 1.51 9.50
N ALA A 57 7.71 1.91 8.32
CA ALA A 57 6.31 2.18 8.02
C ALA A 57 5.64 0.92 7.47
N LEU A 58 4.33 0.77 7.68
CA LEU A 58 3.54 -0.25 7.02
C LEU A 58 2.85 0.33 5.79
N VAL A 59 3.09 -0.24 4.62
CA VAL A 59 2.58 0.24 3.33
C VAL A 59 1.73 -0.85 2.70
N ILE A 60 0.45 -0.58 2.45
CA ILE A 60 -0.50 -1.55 1.91
C ILE A 60 -0.97 -1.09 0.54
N TYR A 61 -0.92 -1.97 -0.47
CA TYR A 61 -1.48 -1.72 -1.79
C TYR A 61 -2.62 -2.71 -2.12
N LEU A 62 -3.80 -2.17 -2.40
CA LEU A 62 -4.99 -2.93 -2.80
C LEU A 62 -5.14 -2.89 -4.33
N HIS A 63 -5.08 -4.04 -4.97
CA HIS A 63 -5.17 -4.17 -6.43
C HIS A 63 -6.59 -3.96 -6.98
N GLY A 64 -6.70 -3.74 -8.29
CA GLY A 64 -7.94 -3.61 -9.03
C GLY A 64 -8.69 -4.95 -9.26
N GLY A 65 -9.88 -4.87 -9.85
CA GLY A 65 -10.75 -6.03 -10.02
C GLY A 65 -10.19 -7.14 -10.93
N SER A 66 -9.34 -6.79 -11.89
CA SER A 66 -8.69 -7.73 -12.83
C SER A 66 -7.64 -8.62 -12.18
N SER A 67 -7.13 -8.23 -11.01
CA SER A 67 -6.03 -8.91 -10.30
C SER A 67 -6.51 -9.81 -9.16
N LYS A 68 -7.83 -10.05 -9.04
CA LYS A 68 -8.39 -11.00 -8.10
C LYS A 68 -7.92 -12.42 -8.41
N GLY A 69 -7.71 -13.21 -7.36
CA GLY A 69 -7.25 -14.58 -7.52
C GLY A 69 -6.83 -15.23 -6.23
N ASN A 70 -6.19 -16.41 -6.37
CA ASN A 70 -5.59 -17.15 -5.27
C ASN A 70 -4.19 -17.66 -5.64
N ASP A 71 -3.62 -17.13 -6.73
CA ASP A 71 -2.31 -17.51 -7.25
C ASP A 71 -1.14 -16.78 -6.57
N ASN A 72 -1.46 -15.72 -5.83
CA ASN A 72 -0.48 -14.85 -5.17
C ASN A 72 0.57 -14.27 -6.15
N ASP A 73 0.19 -14.05 -7.40
CA ASP A 73 1.08 -13.56 -8.47
C ASP A 73 0.43 -12.47 -9.32
N THR A 74 -0.83 -12.66 -9.73
CA THR A 74 -1.51 -11.76 -10.66
C THR A 74 -1.61 -10.34 -10.13
N GLN A 75 -1.80 -10.13 -8.83
CA GLN A 75 -1.84 -8.81 -8.19
C GLN A 75 -0.52 -8.03 -8.34
N MET A 76 0.60 -8.71 -8.47
CA MET A 76 1.93 -8.09 -8.60
C MET A 76 2.16 -7.36 -9.93
N LYS A 77 1.24 -7.48 -10.89
CA LYS A 77 1.30 -6.81 -12.20
C LYS A 77 0.75 -5.37 -12.17
N GLU A 78 0.28 -4.92 -11.03
CA GLU A 78 -0.26 -3.56 -10.86
C GLU A 78 0.88 -2.53 -10.80
N ALA A 79 0.86 -1.54 -11.67
CA ALA A 79 1.92 -0.53 -11.81
C ALA A 79 2.15 0.31 -10.53
N GLY A 80 1.12 0.46 -9.70
CA GLY A 80 1.22 1.17 -8.43
C GLY A 80 2.20 0.54 -7.45
N ILE A 81 2.34 -0.79 -7.48
CA ILE A 81 3.25 -1.54 -6.61
C ILE A 81 4.70 -1.16 -6.92
N ASP A 82 5.09 -1.22 -8.20
CA ASP A 82 6.44 -0.86 -8.63
C ASP A 82 6.74 0.63 -8.36
N SER A 83 5.75 1.49 -8.61
CA SER A 83 5.90 2.93 -8.38
C SER A 83 6.17 3.25 -6.91
N ILE A 84 5.43 2.61 -5.99
CA ILE A 84 5.60 2.77 -4.55
C ILE A 84 6.92 2.14 -4.10
N ALA A 85 7.26 0.93 -4.54
CA ALA A 85 8.51 0.27 -4.21
C ALA A 85 9.72 1.11 -4.64
N ASN A 86 9.72 1.62 -5.87
CA ASN A 86 10.77 2.50 -6.37
C ASN A 86 10.88 3.81 -5.57
N TYR A 87 9.73 4.37 -5.15
CA TYR A 87 9.72 5.54 -4.29
C TYR A 87 10.34 5.28 -2.92
N LEU A 88 9.96 4.17 -2.26
CA LEU A 88 10.52 3.77 -0.96
C LEU A 88 12.06 3.64 -1.05
N ALA A 89 12.55 3.00 -2.11
CA ALA A 89 13.99 2.88 -2.35
C ALA A 89 14.67 4.22 -2.63
N LEU A 90 14.10 5.04 -3.51
CA LEU A 90 14.63 6.37 -3.86
C LEU A 90 14.78 7.26 -2.61
N LYS A 91 13.78 7.23 -1.74
CA LYS A 91 13.76 8.01 -0.49
C LYS A 91 14.47 7.32 0.67
N LYS A 92 14.94 6.09 0.48
CA LYS A 92 15.57 5.26 1.53
C LYS A 92 14.69 5.13 2.77
N LEU A 93 13.38 4.97 2.57
CA LEU A 93 12.43 4.77 3.65
C LEU A 93 12.50 3.33 4.15
N ASN A 94 12.46 3.16 5.47
CA ASN A 94 12.28 1.86 6.09
C ASN A 94 10.79 1.50 6.05
N ALA A 95 10.43 0.37 5.43
CA ALA A 95 9.03 0.00 5.27
C ALA A 95 8.83 -1.51 5.12
N VAL A 96 7.66 -1.96 5.55
CA VAL A 96 7.07 -3.27 5.24
C VAL A 96 5.98 -3.04 4.21
N HIS A 97 6.17 -3.53 2.99
CA HIS A 97 5.23 -3.35 1.89
C HIS A 97 4.39 -4.61 1.69
N LEU A 98 3.08 -4.50 1.95
CA LEU A 98 2.10 -5.57 1.85
C LEU A 98 1.26 -5.42 0.58
N VAL A 99 1.16 -6.49 -0.19
CA VAL A 99 0.35 -6.58 -1.41
C VAL A 99 -0.57 -7.79 -1.30
N PRO A 100 -1.73 -7.67 -0.61
CA PRO A 100 -2.70 -8.75 -0.52
C PRO A 100 -3.40 -9.00 -1.85
N GLN A 101 -3.82 -10.27 -2.08
CA GLN A 101 -4.65 -10.65 -3.20
C GLN A 101 -6.07 -10.97 -2.73
N CYS A 102 -7.04 -10.21 -3.24
CA CYS A 102 -8.45 -10.47 -2.98
C CYS A 102 -8.89 -11.76 -3.68
N PRO A 103 -9.47 -12.73 -2.97
CA PRO A 103 -9.97 -13.95 -3.58
C PRO A 103 -10.93 -13.67 -4.74
N SER A 104 -10.97 -14.56 -5.74
CA SER A 104 -11.71 -14.36 -6.99
C SER A 104 -13.21 -14.11 -6.81
N ASP A 105 -13.82 -14.70 -5.76
CA ASP A 105 -15.23 -14.58 -5.40
C ASP A 105 -15.56 -13.41 -4.44
N LYS A 106 -14.54 -12.60 -4.07
CA LYS A 106 -14.66 -11.50 -3.11
C LYS A 106 -14.42 -10.13 -3.76
N SER A 107 -14.53 -9.10 -2.95
CA SER A 107 -14.13 -7.72 -3.25
C SER A 107 -13.58 -7.07 -1.98
N TRP A 108 -12.85 -5.95 -2.11
CA TRP A 108 -12.35 -5.19 -0.97
C TRP A 108 -13.49 -4.48 -0.21
N GLY A 109 -14.31 -5.26 0.49
CA GLY A 109 -15.47 -4.80 1.24
C GLY A 109 -16.05 -5.91 2.09
N GLY A 110 -17.05 -5.61 2.94
CA GLY A 110 -17.69 -6.58 3.82
C GLY A 110 -16.68 -7.35 4.67
N PRO A 111 -16.73 -8.70 4.70
CA PRO A 111 -15.84 -9.51 5.53
C PRO A 111 -14.35 -9.32 5.21
N MET A 112 -13.98 -8.93 3.95
CA MET A 112 -12.59 -8.71 3.57
C MET A 112 -11.94 -7.55 4.33
N LEU A 113 -12.70 -6.57 4.81
CA LEU A 113 -12.15 -5.48 5.63
C LEU A 113 -11.58 -6.01 6.94
N GLY A 114 -12.26 -6.98 7.58
CA GLY A 114 -11.76 -7.66 8.77
C GLY A 114 -10.50 -8.50 8.49
N VAL A 115 -10.42 -9.15 7.33
CA VAL A 115 -9.23 -9.92 6.93
C VAL A 115 -8.03 -8.99 6.70
N LEU A 116 -8.25 -7.84 6.04
CA LEU A 116 -7.22 -6.80 5.85
C LEU A 116 -6.75 -6.21 7.19
N LYS A 117 -7.71 -5.91 8.09
CA LYS A 117 -7.36 -5.41 9.43
C LYS A 117 -6.49 -6.42 10.18
N ALA A 118 -6.85 -7.70 10.14
CA ALA A 118 -6.09 -8.76 10.77
C ALA A 118 -4.69 -8.92 10.17
N LEU A 119 -4.54 -8.74 8.85
CA LEU A 119 -3.21 -8.72 8.19
C LEU A 119 -2.36 -7.56 8.72
N ILE A 120 -2.94 -6.37 8.82
CA ILE A 120 -2.28 -5.19 9.37
C ILE A 120 -1.84 -5.45 10.82
N ASP A 121 -2.75 -5.90 11.68
CA ASP A 121 -2.47 -6.17 13.09
C ASP A 121 -1.34 -7.20 13.27
N ARG A 122 -1.36 -8.26 12.46
CA ARG A 122 -0.31 -9.26 12.48
C ARG A 122 1.07 -8.65 12.25
N HIS A 123 1.22 -7.81 11.22
CA HIS A 123 2.50 -7.18 10.90
C HIS A 123 2.90 -6.13 11.93
N VAL A 124 1.95 -5.32 12.42
CA VAL A 124 2.21 -4.36 13.51
C VAL A 124 2.78 -5.06 14.74
N LEU A 125 2.20 -6.20 15.11
CA LEU A 125 2.63 -6.93 16.31
C LEU A 125 3.90 -7.76 16.11
N SER A 126 3.99 -8.53 15.00
CA SER A 126 5.12 -9.43 14.76
C SER A 126 6.42 -8.68 14.51
N GLU A 127 6.34 -7.45 14.02
CA GLU A 127 7.49 -6.62 13.69
C GLU A 127 7.72 -5.50 14.71
N SER A 128 6.96 -5.51 15.84
CA SER A 128 7.05 -4.49 16.89
C SER A 128 6.89 -3.06 16.35
N LEU A 129 5.93 -2.88 15.44
CA LEU A 129 5.64 -1.61 14.77
C LEU A 129 4.68 -0.73 15.59
N ASP A 130 4.81 -0.72 16.92
CA ASP A 130 4.00 0.14 17.77
C ASP A 130 4.18 1.62 17.40
N ASN A 131 3.07 2.35 17.24
CA ASN A 131 3.03 3.75 16.78
C ASN A 131 3.64 3.98 15.39
N THR A 132 3.72 2.95 14.55
CA THR A 132 4.23 3.11 13.19
C THR A 132 3.26 3.86 12.29
N ASP A 133 3.80 4.51 11.27
CA ASP A 133 3.00 5.08 10.19
C ASP A 133 2.44 3.97 9.31
N ILE A 134 1.13 4.02 9.04
CA ILE A 134 0.43 3.05 8.20
C ILE A 134 -0.17 3.77 7.00
N TYR A 135 0.28 3.43 5.81
CA TYR A 135 -0.19 4.02 4.56
C TYR A 135 -0.96 2.98 3.73
N ILE A 136 -2.08 3.41 3.13
CA ILE A 136 -2.88 2.53 2.28
C ILE A 136 -3.12 3.16 0.91
N PHE A 137 -2.94 2.35 -0.10
CA PHE A 137 -3.07 2.70 -1.51
C PHE A 137 -3.99 1.71 -2.21
N GLY A 138 -4.56 2.12 -3.33
CA GLY A 138 -5.25 1.18 -4.21
C GLY A 138 -5.86 1.85 -5.42
N GLY A 139 -5.97 1.08 -6.52
CA GLY A 139 -6.58 1.52 -7.77
C GLY A 139 -7.90 0.80 -8.07
N SER A 140 -8.90 1.49 -8.65
CA SER A 140 -10.15 0.89 -9.09
C SER A 140 -10.91 0.23 -7.92
N MET A 141 -11.13 -1.10 -7.98
CA MET A 141 -11.68 -1.87 -6.86
C MET A 141 -10.83 -1.68 -5.60
N GLY A 142 -9.49 -1.60 -5.72
CA GLY A 142 -8.59 -1.30 -4.62
C GLY A 142 -8.76 0.11 -4.08
N GLY A 143 -9.01 1.10 -4.94
CA GLY A 143 -9.35 2.46 -4.53
C GLY A 143 -10.65 2.51 -3.72
N THR A 144 -11.69 1.80 -4.18
CA THR A 144 -12.94 1.63 -3.42
C THR A 144 -12.69 0.90 -2.09
N GLY A 145 -11.82 -0.11 -2.08
CA GLY A 145 -11.40 -0.82 -0.88
C GLY A 145 -10.65 0.08 0.11
N THR A 146 -9.78 0.96 -0.41
CA THR A 146 -9.08 1.97 0.40
C THR A 146 -10.08 2.88 1.10
N TRP A 147 -11.05 3.47 0.38
CA TRP A 147 -12.14 4.24 0.98
C TRP A 147 -12.90 3.46 2.06
N SER A 148 -13.21 2.19 1.76
CA SER A 148 -13.94 1.32 2.70
C SER A 148 -13.15 1.04 3.97
N MET A 149 -11.81 0.87 3.88
CA MET A 149 -10.94 0.69 5.03
C MET A 149 -10.88 1.95 5.90
N LEU A 150 -10.83 3.14 5.30
CA LEU A 150 -10.87 4.42 6.05
C LEU A 150 -12.19 4.57 6.81
N SER A 151 -13.30 4.22 6.16
CA SER A 151 -14.64 4.29 6.75
C SER A 151 -14.84 3.28 7.88
N ALA A 152 -14.31 2.06 7.73
CA ALA A 152 -14.47 0.99 8.72
C ALA A 152 -13.53 1.13 9.92
N TYR A 153 -12.34 1.69 9.70
CA TYR A 153 -11.28 1.80 10.71
C TYR A 153 -10.73 3.22 10.79
N PRO A 154 -11.51 4.15 11.37
CA PRO A 154 -11.07 5.54 11.53
C PRO A 154 -9.77 5.62 12.34
N ARG A 155 -8.87 6.52 11.96
CA ARG A 155 -7.56 6.76 12.60
C ARG A 155 -6.55 5.61 12.51
N LEU A 156 -6.88 4.49 11.83
CA LEU A 156 -5.92 3.41 11.62
C LEU A 156 -4.77 3.83 10.71
N PHE A 157 -5.04 4.65 9.71
CA PHE A 157 -4.08 5.04 8.70
C PHE A 157 -3.51 6.44 8.93
N THR A 158 -2.22 6.61 8.65
CA THR A 158 -1.51 7.89 8.69
C THR A 158 -1.87 8.77 7.50
N ALA A 159 -1.97 8.16 6.32
CA ALA A 159 -2.51 8.77 5.10
C ALA A 159 -2.95 7.69 4.11
N ALA A 160 -3.79 8.07 3.14
CA ALA A 160 -4.35 7.16 2.17
C ALA A 160 -4.42 7.75 0.75
N MET A 161 -4.24 6.89 -0.26
CA MET A 161 -4.36 7.28 -1.66
C MET A 161 -5.28 6.34 -2.44
N PRO A 162 -6.61 6.50 -2.32
CA PRO A 162 -7.59 5.82 -3.17
C PRO A 162 -7.59 6.44 -4.57
N VAL A 163 -7.25 5.66 -5.60
CA VAL A 163 -7.18 6.10 -6.99
C VAL A 163 -8.33 5.50 -7.79
N ALA A 164 -9.04 6.32 -8.57
CA ALA A 164 -10.18 5.90 -9.40
C ALA A 164 -11.13 4.97 -8.61
N GLY A 165 -11.45 5.34 -7.37
CA GLY A 165 -12.30 4.57 -6.45
C GLY A 165 -13.63 5.24 -6.19
N ASN A 166 -14.59 4.47 -5.66
CA ASN A 166 -15.94 4.95 -5.35
C ASN A 166 -16.18 5.05 -3.84
N PRO A 167 -16.30 6.26 -3.26
CA PRO A 167 -16.53 6.48 -1.83
C PRO A 167 -18.02 6.48 -1.41
N SER A 168 -18.96 6.27 -2.33
CA SER A 168 -20.41 6.54 -2.11
C SER A 168 -21.05 5.79 -0.94
N LYS A 169 -20.39 4.75 -0.40
CA LYS A 169 -20.88 3.96 0.74
C LYS A 169 -20.09 4.21 2.02
N CYS A 170 -19.23 5.21 2.01
CA CYS A 170 -18.34 5.48 3.14
C CYS A 170 -18.98 6.51 4.08
N ASP A 171 -18.65 6.38 5.36
CA ASP A 171 -18.97 7.36 6.39
C ASP A 171 -17.92 8.48 6.37
N ALA A 172 -18.36 9.70 6.05
CA ALA A 172 -17.47 10.84 5.92
C ALA A 172 -16.85 11.27 7.27
N ASP A 173 -17.55 11.09 8.40
CA ASP A 173 -17.00 11.43 9.72
C ASP A 173 -15.83 10.53 10.08
N ASN A 174 -15.92 9.24 9.74
CA ASN A 174 -14.84 8.29 9.93
C ASN A 174 -13.65 8.58 9.00
N VAL A 175 -13.92 8.80 7.71
CA VAL A 175 -12.88 9.05 6.69
C VAL A 175 -12.16 10.38 6.96
N ALA A 176 -12.85 11.41 7.45
CA ALA A 176 -12.27 12.73 7.73
C ALA A 176 -11.12 12.69 8.75
N THR A 177 -10.96 11.59 9.48
CA THR A 177 -9.89 11.40 10.47
C THR A 177 -8.52 11.09 9.85
N THR A 178 -8.45 10.85 8.53
CA THR A 178 -7.24 10.45 7.81
C THR A 178 -6.96 11.40 6.66
N PRO A 179 -5.73 11.90 6.48
CA PRO A 179 -5.32 12.63 5.27
C PRO A 179 -5.50 11.77 4.00
N VAL A 180 -6.17 12.32 3.00
CA VAL A 180 -6.48 11.59 1.76
C VAL A 180 -6.04 12.36 0.52
N TYR A 181 -5.34 11.67 -0.38
CA TYR A 181 -5.08 12.14 -1.74
C TYR A 181 -5.76 11.22 -2.74
N THR A 182 -6.73 11.69 -3.49
CA THR A 182 -7.40 10.91 -4.54
C THR A 182 -7.14 11.47 -5.93
N VAL A 183 -7.15 10.62 -6.95
CA VAL A 183 -6.96 10.98 -8.35
C VAL A 183 -8.07 10.37 -9.18
N MET A 184 -8.68 11.20 -10.04
CA MET A 184 -9.75 10.81 -10.95
C MET A 184 -9.42 11.27 -12.37
N GLY A 185 -9.86 10.55 -13.38
CA GLY A 185 -9.72 10.92 -14.77
C GLY A 185 -11.03 11.40 -15.37
N THR A 186 -11.03 12.50 -16.17
CA THR A 186 -12.27 13.03 -16.78
C THR A 186 -12.88 12.09 -17.83
N SER A 187 -12.09 11.17 -18.40
CA SER A 187 -12.56 10.14 -19.33
C SER A 187 -12.80 8.79 -18.68
N ASP A 188 -12.79 8.72 -17.34
CA ASP A 188 -13.15 7.49 -16.60
C ASP A 188 -14.65 7.20 -16.78
N ARG A 189 -14.97 6.03 -17.37
CA ARG A 189 -16.34 5.59 -17.60
C ARG A 189 -16.81 4.53 -16.58
N ILE A 190 -15.97 4.22 -15.60
CA ILE A 190 -16.23 3.20 -14.57
C ILE A 190 -16.50 3.88 -13.24
N MET A 191 -15.68 4.88 -12.87
CA MET A 191 -15.81 5.63 -11.62
C MET A 191 -16.16 7.09 -11.90
N SER A 192 -17.14 7.61 -11.17
CA SER A 192 -17.64 8.98 -11.38
C SER A 192 -16.75 9.99 -10.67
N VAL A 193 -16.29 10.99 -11.44
CA VAL A 193 -15.58 12.16 -10.91
C VAL A 193 -16.49 12.95 -9.96
N GLU A 194 -17.77 13.10 -10.31
CA GLU A 194 -18.74 13.85 -9.51
C GLU A 194 -18.95 13.20 -8.14
N THR A 195 -18.99 11.85 -8.08
CA THR A 195 -19.13 11.12 -6.81
C THR A 195 -17.89 11.34 -5.93
N ALA A 196 -16.70 11.26 -6.50
CA ALA A 196 -15.47 11.48 -5.75
C ALA A 196 -15.34 12.93 -5.30
N SER A 197 -15.63 13.90 -6.18
CA SER A 197 -15.59 15.34 -5.87
C SER A 197 -16.57 15.70 -4.77
N GLY A 198 -17.82 15.26 -4.88
CA GLY A 198 -18.85 15.53 -3.87
C GLY A 198 -18.47 14.97 -2.50
N PHE A 199 -17.84 13.78 -2.46
CA PHE A 199 -17.37 13.21 -1.20
C PHE A 199 -16.16 13.98 -0.63
N ILE A 200 -15.24 14.47 -1.48
CA ILE A 200 -14.14 15.34 -1.03
C ILE A 200 -14.67 16.66 -0.49
N ASP A 201 -15.69 17.26 -1.11
CA ASP A 201 -16.33 18.47 -0.58
C ASP A 201 -16.96 18.22 0.79
N GLU A 202 -17.57 17.06 0.98
CA GLU A 202 -18.13 16.62 2.25
C GLU A 202 -17.05 16.42 3.33
N LEU A 203 -15.89 15.87 2.99
CA LEU A 203 -14.74 15.73 3.87
C LEU A 203 -14.15 17.11 4.24
N ASN A 204 -14.01 18.01 3.25
CA ASN A 204 -13.51 19.37 3.48
C ASN A 204 -14.40 20.16 4.42
N ALA A 205 -15.73 20.00 4.33
CA ALA A 205 -16.69 20.61 5.25
C ALA A 205 -16.51 20.16 6.72
N ARG A 206 -15.88 18.99 6.94
CA ARG A 206 -15.48 18.45 8.24
C ARG A 206 -14.07 18.86 8.70
N GLY A 207 -13.38 19.65 7.89
CA GLY A 207 -12.00 20.06 8.15
C GLY A 207 -10.95 18.99 7.88
N ALA A 208 -11.27 17.97 7.09
CA ALA A 208 -10.32 16.92 6.71
C ALA A 208 -9.18 17.47 5.85
N ILE A 209 -8.02 16.82 5.92
CA ILE A 209 -6.87 17.12 5.05
C ILE A 209 -7.03 16.31 3.77
N THR A 210 -7.44 16.97 2.68
CA THR A 210 -7.69 16.27 1.42
C THR A 210 -6.96 16.89 0.23
N ARG A 211 -6.72 16.07 -0.79
CA ARG A 211 -6.32 16.46 -2.12
C ARG A 211 -7.10 15.66 -3.16
N LEU A 212 -7.55 16.34 -4.21
CA LEU A 212 -8.17 15.73 -5.37
C LEU A 212 -7.50 16.29 -6.63
N ASP A 213 -6.89 15.41 -7.40
CA ASP A 213 -6.47 15.74 -8.78
C ASP A 213 -7.49 15.16 -9.76
N ILE A 214 -7.96 15.98 -10.68
CA ILE A 214 -8.82 15.58 -11.80
C ILE A 214 -7.98 15.73 -13.07
N GLU A 215 -7.60 14.59 -13.66
CA GLU A 215 -6.71 14.55 -14.81
C GLU A 215 -7.49 14.53 -16.12
N GLU A 216 -7.26 15.55 -16.94
CA GLU A 216 -7.99 15.74 -18.19
C GLU A 216 -7.66 14.63 -19.21
N GLY A 217 -8.70 14.03 -19.76
CA GLY A 217 -8.59 12.97 -20.77
C GLY A 217 -8.14 11.61 -20.26
N TRP A 218 -7.83 11.45 -18.95
CA TRP A 218 -7.43 10.17 -18.43
C TRP A 218 -8.62 9.21 -18.34
N THR A 219 -8.43 8.03 -18.91
CA THR A 219 -9.35 6.90 -18.75
C THR A 219 -9.16 6.24 -17.40
N HIS A 220 -10.05 5.33 -17.04
CA HIS A 220 -9.93 4.53 -15.81
C HIS A 220 -8.57 3.84 -15.68
N GLU A 221 -8.13 3.17 -16.73
CA GLU A 221 -6.86 2.45 -16.76
C GLU A 221 -5.66 3.39 -16.61
N VAL A 222 -5.64 4.49 -17.38
CA VAL A 222 -4.57 5.50 -17.31
C VAL A 222 -4.49 6.10 -15.91
N THR A 223 -5.63 6.37 -15.28
CA THR A 223 -5.69 6.87 -13.90
C THR A 223 -5.08 5.87 -12.93
N CYS A 224 -5.44 4.59 -13.02
CA CYS A 224 -4.87 3.56 -12.14
C CYS A 224 -3.35 3.38 -12.32
N ILE A 225 -2.82 3.56 -13.55
CA ILE A 225 -1.41 3.34 -13.85
C ILE A 225 -0.55 4.56 -13.50
N GLN A 226 -0.99 5.77 -13.85
CA GLN A 226 -0.14 6.98 -13.82
C GLN A 226 -0.27 7.83 -12.55
N SER A 227 -1.13 7.47 -11.62
CA SER A 227 -1.39 8.29 -10.43
C SER A 227 -0.25 8.30 -9.41
N TYR A 228 0.56 7.26 -9.31
CA TYR A 228 1.56 7.10 -8.25
C TYR A 228 2.87 7.82 -8.57
N THR A 229 2.79 9.14 -8.81
CA THR A 229 3.95 9.98 -9.11
C THR A 229 4.72 10.36 -7.84
N THR A 230 6.03 10.65 -7.97
CA THR A 230 6.86 11.09 -6.84
C THR A 230 6.22 12.26 -6.09
N LYS A 231 5.66 13.25 -6.78
CA LYS A 231 5.01 14.41 -6.16
C LYS A 231 3.83 14.03 -5.25
N ARG A 232 2.99 13.09 -5.70
CA ARG A 232 1.82 12.62 -4.92
C ARG A 232 2.26 11.75 -3.76
N LEU A 233 3.26 10.89 -3.99
CA LEU A 233 3.85 10.07 -2.95
C LEU A 233 4.59 10.93 -1.90
N ASP A 234 5.28 12.01 -2.29
CA ASP A 234 5.87 12.98 -1.35
C ASP A 234 4.80 13.59 -0.43
N TRP A 235 3.59 13.85 -0.94
CA TRP A 235 2.51 14.35 -0.10
C TRP A 235 2.01 13.27 0.87
N ILE A 236 1.80 12.04 0.43
CA ILE A 236 1.34 10.93 1.29
C ILE A 236 2.35 10.65 2.40
N PHE A 237 3.61 10.42 2.05
CA PHE A 237 4.67 10.10 3.01
C PHE A 237 5.17 11.31 3.80
N GLY A 238 4.75 12.52 3.44
CA GLY A 238 4.94 13.74 4.22
C GLY A 238 4.09 13.80 5.49
N HIS A 239 3.01 13.03 5.57
CA HIS A 239 2.23 12.86 6.79
C HIS A 239 2.86 11.77 7.65
N ASN A 240 3.02 12.05 8.94
CA ASN A 240 3.46 11.06 9.93
C ASN A 240 2.70 11.28 11.25
N ARG A 241 2.56 10.23 12.04
CA ARG A 241 1.79 10.27 13.29
C ARG A 241 2.35 11.28 14.30
N ASN A 242 3.66 11.43 14.34
CA ASN A 242 4.32 12.36 15.27
C ASN A 242 4.11 13.83 14.91
N SER A 243 3.90 14.16 13.62
CA SER A 243 3.69 15.53 13.17
C SER A 243 2.23 15.98 13.19
N SER A 244 1.29 15.04 13.19
CA SER A 244 -0.13 15.34 13.07
C SER A 244 -0.83 15.65 14.40
N GLY A 245 -0.16 15.46 15.56
CA GLY A 245 -0.77 15.62 16.87
C GLY A 245 -1.96 14.67 17.11
N ILE A 246 -2.14 13.67 16.26
CA ILE A 246 -3.15 12.64 16.41
C ILE A 246 -2.64 11.70 17.49
N GLU A 247 -3.02 11.99 18.74
CA GLU A 247 -2.98 10.98 19.78
C GLU A 247 -3.83 9.80 19.29
N ASN A 248 -3.26 8.62 19.34
CA ASN A 248 -3.93 7.39 18.95
C ASN A 248 -5.06 7.06 19.94
N PRO A 249 -6.31 7.37 19.67
CA PRO A 249 -7.37 6.61 20.26
C PRO A 249 -7.70 5.47 19.29
N VAL A 250 -6.83 4.46 19.22
CA VAL A 250 -7.31 3.14 18.86
C VAL A 250 -8.45 2.90 19.83
N ALA A 251 -9.67 2.76 19.33
CA ALA A 251 -10.79 2.41 20.20
C ALA A 251 -10.30 1.22 21.04
N GLU A 252 -10.38 1.33 22.36
CA GLU A 252 -9.81 0.34 23.31
C GLU A 252 -10.24 -1.09 22.96
N ASP A 253 -11.39 -1.23 22.30
CA ASP A 253 -12.00 -2.49 21.88
C ASP A 253 -11.25 -3.19 20.73
N ASN A 254 -10.46 -2.46 19.92
CA ASN A 254 -9.75 -3.00 18.77
C ASN A 254 -8.24 -3.19 18.99
N ILE A 255 -7.78 -3.05 20.23
CA ILE A 255 -6.37 -3.29 20.59
C ILE A 255 -6.16 -4.79 20.79
N VAL A 256 -5.12 -5.33 20.17
CA VAL A 256 -4.69 -6.70 20.43
C VAL A 256 -4.10 -6.78 21.85
N LYS A 257 -4.76 -7.52 22.72
CA LYS A 257 -4.38 -7.73 24.12
C LYS A 257 -3.21 -8.69 24.24
N SER A 258 -3.21 -9.75 23.45
CA SER A 258 -2.16 -10.78 23.48
C SER A 258 -2.15 -11.63 22.21
N ILE A 259 -0.99 -12.26 21.95
CA ILE A 259 -0.82 -13.28 20.94
C ILE A 259 -0.66 -14.64 21.62
N GLN A 260 -1.35 -15.64 21.09
CA GLN A 260 -1.16 -17.04 21.49
C GLN A 260 -0.72 -17.86 20.29
N TYR A 261 0.22 -18.77 20.53
CA TYR A 261 0.65 -19.73 19.53
C TYR A 261 0.12 -21.11 19.90
N VAL A 262 -0.47 -21.82 18.94
CA VAL A 262 -1.12 -23.10 19.17
C VAL A 262 -0.67 -24.07 18.07
N SER A 263 -0.24 -25.26 18.44
CA SER A 263 0.06 -26.34 17.48
C SER A 263 -1.21 -26.84 16.81
N LEU A 264 -1.09 -27.53 15.66
CA LEU A 264 -2.26 -28.06 14.93
C LEU A 264 -3.07 -29.10 15.73
N ASP A 265 -2.47 -29.74 16.73
CA ASP A 265 -3.13 -30.65 17.69
C ASP A 265 -3.75 -29.93 18.90
N GLY A 266 -3.73 -28.58 18.91
CA GLY A 266 -4.41 -27.74 19.89
C GLY A 266 -3.60 -27.42 21.15
N ARG A 267 -2.32 -27.77 21.22
CA ARG A 267 -1.47 -27.45 22.40
C ARG A 267 -0.99 -25.99 22.31
N GLN A 268 -1.05 -25.30 23.42
CA GLN A 268 -0.47 -23.95 23.53
C GLN A 268 1.06 -24.05 23.51
N LEU A 269 1.67 -23.18 22.70
CA LEU A 269 3.12 -23.04 22.56
C LEU A 269 3.57 -21.79 23.33
N SER A 270 4.76 -21.83 23.90
CA SER A 270 5.33 -20.70 24.65
C SER A 270 5.79 -19.56 23.74
N GLU A 271 6.11 -19.88 22.48
CA GLU A 271 6.61 -18.93 21.49
C GLU A 271 6.25 -19.37 20.06
N SER A 272 6.44 -18.49 19.09
CA SER A 272 6.27 -18.80 17.67
C SER A 272 7.28 -19.87 17.21
N PRO A 273 6.83 -21.00 16.63
CA PRO A 273 7.74 -22.01 16.10
C PRO A 273 8.68 -21.46 15.00
N CYS A 274 9.92 -21.95 14.99
CA CYS A 274 10.90 -21.60 13.96
C CYS A 274 10.61 -22.24 12.61
N LYS A 275 9.90 -23.39 12.59
CA LYS A 275 9.53 -24.15 11.37
C LYS A 275 8.22 -24.90 11.57
N GLY A 276 7.48 -25.07 10.47
CA GLY A 276 6.29 -25.89 10.41
C GLY A 276 4.99 -25.11 10.53
N PHE A 277 3.87 -25.83 10.58
CA PHE A 277 2.54 -25.22 10.72
C PHE A 277 2.18 -25.00 12.18
N TYR A 278 1.61 -23.85 12.48
CA TYR A 278 0.99 -23.54 13.76
C TYR A 278 -0.19 -22.58 13.57
N ILE A 279 -0.96 -22.38 14.63
CA ILE A 279 -2.06 -21.40 14.67
C ILE A 279 -1.60 -20.24 15.56
N GLU A 280 -1.63 -19.04 15.00
CA GLU A 280 -1.46 -17.79 15.74
C GLU A 280 -2.84 -17.21 16.04
N ARG A 281 -3.08 -16.83 17.28
CA ARG A 281 -4.33 -16.23 17.74
C ARG A 281 -4.06 -14.83 18.28
N LEU A 282 -4.67 -13.83 17.65
CA LEU A 282 -4.74 -12.48 18.18
C LEU A 282 -5.98 -12.40 19.09
N ILE A 283 -5.78 -12.04 20.34
CA ILE A 283 -6.86 -11.82 21.30
C ILE A 283 -6.99 -10.32 21.50
N TYR A 284 -8.16 -9.77 21.20
CA TYR A 284 -8.45 -8.34 21.32
C TYR A 284 -8.97 -7.99 22.72
N ASN A 285 -8.95 -6.70 23.08
CA ASN A 285 -9.43 -6.22 24.38
C ASN A 285 -10.93 -6.49 24.59
N ASP A 286 -11.73 -6.49 23.52
CA ASP A 286 -13.16 -6.81 23.53
C ASP A 286 -13.45 -8.32 23.72
N GLY A 287 -12.40 -9.14 23.79
CA GLY A 287 -12.49 -10.59 23.91
C GLY A 287 -12.64 -11.32 22.57
N THR A 288 -12.72 -10.61 21.44
CA THR A 288 -12.72 -11.26 20.13
C THR A 288 -11.37 -11.90 19.84
N VAL A 289 -11.38 -12.94 18.99
CA VAL A 289 -10.18 -13.71 18.64
C VAL A 289 -10.10 -13.87 17.13
N ALA A 290 -9.00 -13.41 16.55
CA ALA A 290 -8.63 -13.77 15.19
C ALA A 290 -7.61 -14.91 15.22
N SER A 291 -7.78 -15.91 14.35
CA SER A 291 -6.90 -17.09 14.31
C SER A 291 -6.32 -17.25 12.91
N PHE A 292 -5.02 -17.52 12.85
CA PHE A 292 -4.27 -17.63 11.61
C PHE A 292 -3.51 -18.95 11.58
N LYS A 293 -3.58 -19.66 10.45
CA LYS A 293 -2.72 -20.81 10.20
C LYS A 293 -1.44 -20.32 9.53
N ILE A 294 -0.34 -20.46 10.22
CA ILE A 294 0.97 -19.98 9.78
C ILE A 294 1.83 -21.19 9.39
N PHE A 295 2.69 -20.99 8.40
CA PHE A 295 3.78 -21.91 8.06
C PHE A 295 5.08 -21.09 8.02
N LYS A 296 6.06 -21.53 8.80
CA LYS A 296 7.44 -20.99 8.76
C LYS A 296 8.40 -22.06 8.28
#